data_74d56ab9058f6683ba4ef596d1946efe
#
_entry.id   74d56ab9058f6683ba4ef596d1946efe
#
_cell.length_a   1.000
_cell.length_b   1.000
_cell.length_c   1.000
_cell.angle_alpha   90.00
_cell.angle_beta   90.00
_cell.angle_gamma   90.00
#
_symmetry.space_group_name_H-M   'P 1'
#
loop_
_entity.id
_entity.type
_entity.pdbx_description
1 polymer ?
#
loop_
_entity_poly.entity_id
_entity_poly.type
_entity_poly.pdbx_seq_one_letter_code
_entity_poly.pdbx_strand_id
1 'polypeptide(L)'
;VQNRFGRRAAAIAVAGVLTASGWAIGASAAAADPAPGAYTLVNAGSGLCLTVPGAGGSDGVQLTQSGCDGSAARTWHLTAVGGGFQLKAAHSGKCAGVEGASASAGKAVRQESCTGAASQTWQPAASGSNHRVVNAGSGKCLNTRDGSTAAGAPVQQNSCDSAASKQWRLVPAGSPTPTASPTVSPTAGPTVTPTVTPTVTPTGSQGSAAGLVGFATLSGHGRTGTNGGAGGQTVTVGDYAQLAAAVADDTPRIVRVSGTINGNGAKMLDVGSNKTIIGVGSNATINGFGFDVNGWGPDEVAWGGDLCDPAEKDGFTHVQNVIIRNLTFTGSADDSINVQCYSHHVWIDHNTFHPSADGSVDVKRGSDLVTVSHNRYVGTDKSMLLGHSDGNGAQDTGYLRVTYHHNWFDGSNTRHPRVRFGYAHVFANYVEVDDYFIGLGKGGEVYAESNHVKSAKTITEDFGDTKLTWTGSNFYDRATIRRANSSGSTMSDWLRADGSVPPPPYAYSAGSASSTPPAAGAGVGGADTIPR
;
A
#
# COMPACT_ATOMS: atom_id res chain seq x y z
N VAL A 1 19.17 -19.31 -70.33
CA VAL A 1 18.47 -20.31 -71.14
C VAL A 1 17.10 -20.51 -70.56
N GLN A 2 16.14 -20.18 -71.39
CA GLN A 2 14.70 -20.32 -71.25
C GLN A 2 14.25 -21.73 -70.79
N ASN A 3 13.13 -21.89 -70.05
CA ASN A 3 11.87 -22.20 -70.71
C ASN A 3 10.68 -22.17 -69.73
N ARG A 4 9.61 -21.58 -70.25
CA ARG A 4 8.19 -21.63 -69.77
C ARG A 4 7.67 -23.06 -69.81
N PHE A 5 6.70 -23.36 -68.93
CA PHE A 5 5.43 -23.97 -69.31
C PHE A 5 4.43 -23.80 -68.13
N GLY A 6 3.31 -23.19 -68.43
CA GLY A 6 2.14 -23.09 -67.58
C GLY A 6 1.27 -24.34 -67.64
N ARG A 7 0.52 -24.59 -66.58
CA ARG A 7 -0.76 -25.32 -66.63
C ARG A 7 -1.76 -24.79 -65.59
N ARG A 8 -2.94 -24.58 -66.09
CA ARG A 8 -4.15 -24.23 -65.35
C ARG A 8 -4.58 -25.42 -64.49
N ALA A 9 -5.12 -25.18 -63.31
CA ALA A 9 -6.07 -26.09 -62.67
C ALA A 9 -6.92 -25.35 -61.64
N ALA A 10 -8.13 -25.43 -61.85
CA ALA A 10 -9.41 -25.41 -61.17
C ALA A 10 -9.46 -25.01 -59.70
N ALA A 11 -10.32 -24.01 -59.44
CA ALA A 11 -10.82 -23.66 -58.15
C ALA A 11 -11.83 -24.72 -57.64
N ILE A 12 -11.59 -25.25 -56.45
CA ILE A 12 -12.61 -25.94 -55.64
C ILE A 12 -12.86 -25.03 -54.44
N ALA A 13 -14.04 -24.48 -54.37
CA ALA A 13 -14.54 -23.71 -53.25
C ALA A 13 -14.95 -24.71 -52.14
N VAL A 14 -14.20 -24.72 -51.04
CA VAL A 14 -14.65 -25.35 -49.78
C VAL A 14 -15.09 -24.21 -48.87
N ALA A 15 -16.39 -24.12 -48.62
CA ALA A 15 -16.97 -23.23 -47.61
C ALA A 15 -16.63 -23.76 -46.22
N GLY A 16 -15.57 -23.25 -45.62
CA GLY A 16 -15.24 -23.43 -44.21
C GLY A 16 -15.95 -22.36 -43.38
N VAL A 17 -16.87 -22.79 -42.52
CA VAL A 17 -17.46 -21.97 -41.49
C VAL A 17 -16.35 -21.65 -40.47
N LEU A 18 -15.79 -20.45 -40.54
CA LEU A 18 -14.91 -19.90 -39.50
C LEU A 18 -15.80 -19.37 -38.37
N THR A 19 -15.91 -20.13 -37.29
CA THR A 19 -16.35 -19.59 -36.01
C THR A 19 -15.27 -18.66 -35.50
N ALA A 20 -15.47 -17.37 -35.66
CA ALA A 20 -14.64 -16.34 -35.05
C ALA A 20 -14.87 -16.35 -33.53
N SER A 21 -13.97 -17.02 -32.78
CA SER A 21 -13.85 -16.82 -31.35
C SER A 21 -13.28 -15.42 -31.14
N GLY A 22 -14.16 -14.44 -30.94
CA GLY A 22 -13.78 -13.08 -30.61
C GLY A 22 -13.10 -13.05 -29.23
N TRP A 23 -11.81 -12.88 -29.21
CA TRP A 23 -11.11 -12.41 -28.02
C TRP A 23 -11.52 -10.94 -27.83
N ALA A 24 -12.44 -10.68 -26.90
CA ALA A 24 -12.70 -9.35 -26.41
C ALA A 24 -11.46 -8.92 -25.60
N ILE A 25 -10.55 -8.21 -26.25
CA ILE A 25 -9.58 -7.38 -25.56
C ILE A 25 -10.43 -6.35 -24.80
N GLY A 26 -10.48 -6.46 -23.48
CA GLY A 26 -11.14 -5.50 -22.61
C GLY A 26 -10.44 -4.15 -22.73
N ALA A 27 -10.87 -3.32 -23.66
CA ALA A 27 -10.52 -1.92 -23.66
C ALA A 27 -11.06 -1.34 -22.34
N SER A 28 -10.17 -0.81 -21.49
CA SER A 28 -10.57 0.02 -20.35
C SER A 28 -11.51 1.09 -20.88
N ALA A 29 -12.74 1.09 -20.41
CA ALA A 29 -13.70 2.11 -20.85
C ALA A 29 -13.13 3.48 -20.51
N ALA A 30 -13.01 4.36 -21.51
CA ALA A 30 -12.66 5.75 -21.27
C ALA A 30 -13.70 6.36 -20.32
N ALA A 31 -13.26 7.28 -19.45
CA ALA A 31 -14.18 8.00 -18.59
C ALA A 31 -15.23 8.68 -19.46
N ALA A 32 -16.51 8.47 -19.13
CA ALA A 32 -17.60 9.14 -19.83
C ALA A 32 -17.61 10.62 -19.47
N ASP A 33 -17.97 11.47 -20.43
CA ASP A 33 -18.16 12.91 -20.16
C ASP A 33 -19.18 13.09 -19.03
N PRO A 34 -18.87 13.89 -18.00
CA PRO A 34 -19.77 14.05 -16.87
C PRO A 34 -21.02 14.86 -17.28
N ALA A 35 -22.19 14.41 -16.83
CA ALA A 35 -23.42 15.18 -16.90
C ALA A 35 -23.47 16.25 -15.77
N PRO A 36 -24.27 17.32 -15.92
CA PRO A 36 -24.56 18.20 -14.79
C PRO A 36 -25.09 17.40 -13.58
N GLY A 37 -24.60 17.72 -12.39
CA GLY A 37 -24.97 16.97 -11.19
C GLY A 37 -24.00 17.17 -10.01
N ALA A 38 -24.26 16.48 -8.92
CA ALA A 38 -23.39 16.50 -7.74
C ALA A 38 -22.33 15.41 -7.84
N TYR A 39 -21.08 15.77 -7.59
CA TYR A 39 -19.92 14.88 -7.69
C TYR A 39 -18.93 15.09 -6.54
N THR A 40 -18.21 14.04 -6.22
CA THR A 40 -16.95 14.12 -5.48
C THR A 40 -15.81 14.01 -6.49
N LEU A 41 -14.86 14.95 -6.47
CA LEU A 41 -13.66 14.91 -7.31
C LEU A 41 -12.53 14.26 -6.54
N VAL A 42 -12.17 13.03 -6.90
CA VAL A 42 -11.13 12.23 -6.24
C VAL A 42 -9.85 12.32 -7.06
N ASN A 43 -8.77 12.81 -6.45
CA ASN A 43 -7.47 12.89 -7.11
C ASN A 43 -6.89 11.49 -7.33
N ALA A 44 -6.46 11.16 -8.54
CA ALA A 44 -5.97 9.83 -8.89
C ALA A 44 -4.61 9.50 -8.24
N GLY A 45 -3.80 10.52 -7.92
CA GLY A 45 -2.50 10.31 -7.27
C GLY A 45 -2.60 10.08 -5.77
N SER A 46 -3.55 10.73 -5.10
CA SER A 46 -3.67 10.68 -3.64
C SER A 46 -4.85 9.85 -3.14
N GLY A 47 -5.87 9.61 -3.98
CA GLY A 47 -7.14 9.05 -3.53
C GLY A 47 -7.98 9.99 -2.66
N LEU A 48 -7.52 11.24 -2.46
CA LEU A 48 -8.19 12.23 -1.64
C LEU A 48 -9.16 13.10 -2.46
N CYS A 49 -10.14 13.68 -1.78
CA CYS A 49 -11.18 14.50 -2.38
C CYS A 49 -10.83 15.99 -2.40
N LEU A 50 -11.16 16.67 -3.50
CA LEU A 50 -11.15 18.13 -3.57
C LEU A 50 -12.08 18.69 -2.49
N THR A 51 -11.55 19.57 -1.63
CA THR A 51 -12.28 20.09 -0.46
C THR A 51 -12.09 21.59 -0.26
N VAL A 52 -13.08 22.21 0.36
CA VAL A 52 -12.93 23.51 1.01
C VAL A 52 -12.57 23.25 2.48
N PRO A 53 -11.36 23.58 2.92
CA PRO A 53 -10.90 23.30 4.28
C PRO A 53 -11.79 23.96 5.32
N GLY A 54 -12.12 23.22 6.38
CA GLY A 54 -12.99 23.70 7.47
C GLY A 54 -14.41 24.04 7.07
N ALA A 55 -14.89 23.62 5.87
CA ALA A 55 -16.16 24.07 5.31
C ALA A 55 -16.34 25.61 5.35
N GLY A 56 -15.24 26.35 5.13
CA GLY A 56 -15.24 27.81 5.17
C GLY A 56 -16.20 28.41 4.14
N GLY A 57 -17.02 29.40 4.56
CA GLY A 57 -18.00 30.06 3.67
C GLY A 57 -17.47 31.33 2.98
N SER A 58 -16.25 31.79 3.27
CA SER A 58 -15.70 33.05 2.76
C SER A 58 -15.09 32.89 1.37
N ASP A 59 -15.08 33.98 0.59
CA ASP A 59 -14.30 34.06 -0.65
C ASP A 59 -12.79 34.02 -0.35
N GLY A 60 -12.01 33.53 -1.29
CA GLY A 60 -10.55 33.44 -1.19
C GLY A 60 -10.03 32.21 -0.45
N VAL A 61 -10.88 31.35 0.08
CA VAL A 61 -10.45 30.10 0.73
C VAL A 61 -9.79 29.19 -0.30
N GLN A 62 -8.50 28.91 -0.13
CA GLN A 62 -7.77 28.02 -1.02
C GLN A 62 -8.26 26.58 -0.86
N LEU A 63 -8.57 25.94 -2.00
CA LEU A 63 -8.95 24.54 -2.01
C LEU A 63 -7.76 23.64 -1.67
N THR A 64 -8.06 22.56 -0.98
CA THR A 64 -7.10 21.52 -0.62
C THR A 64 -7.66 20.15 -1.00
N GLN A 65 -6.92 19.10 -0.72
CA GLN A 65 -7.43 17.73 -0.75
C GLN A 65 -7.55 17.16 0.67
N SER A 66 -8.53 16.28 0.89
CA SER A 66 -8.76 15.64 2.19
C SER A 66 -9.48 14.30 2.00
N GLY A 67 -9.55 13.48 3.06
CA GLY A 67 -10.27 12.20 3.00
C GLY A 67 -11.71 12.35 2.48
N CYS A 68 -12.17 11.41 1.69
CA CYS A 68 -13.51 11.42 1.09
C CYS A 68 -14.55 10.92 2.09
N ASP A 69 -15.27 11.82 2.76
CA ASP A 69 -16.28 11.50 3.79
C ASP A 69 -17.72 11.81 3.37
N GLY A 70 -17.91 12.23 2.10
CA GLY A 70 -19.23 12.60 1.57
C GLY A 70 -19.81 13.91 2.12
N SER A 71 -19.05 14.69 2.90
CA SER A 71 -19.50 15.98 3.43
C SER A 71 -19.76 16.99 2.31
N ALA A 72 -20.61 17.97 2.59
CA ALA A 72 -20.94 19.04 1.65
C ALA A 72 -19.72 19.90 1.23
N ALA A 73 -18.67 19.96 2.05
CA ALA A 73 -17.41 20.65 1.73
C ALA A 73 -16.55 19.90 0.69
N ARG A 74 -16.86 18.64 0.40
CA ARG A 74 -16.19 17.75 -0.57
C ARG A 74 -17.11 17.35 -1.72
N THR A 75 -18.36 17.81 -1.69
CA THR A 75 -19.33 17.61 -2.75
C THR A 75 -19.39 18.86 -3.63
N TRP A 76 -19.31 18.68 -4.94
CA TRP A 76 -19.25 19.73 -5.93
C TRP A 76 -20.38 19.55 -6.94
N HIS A 77 -21.18 20.59 -7.12
CA HIS A 77 -22.20 20.62 -8.17
C HIS A 77 -21.56 21.08 -9.48
N LEU A 78 -21.52 20.21 -10.47
CA LEU A 78 -21.19 20.55 -11.86
C LEU A 78 -22.41 21.21 -12.49
N THR A 79 -22.37 22.53 -12.63
CA THR A 79 -23.41 23.31 -13.29
C THR A 79 -22.93 23.67 -14.70
N ALA A 80 -23.63 23.20 -15.73
CA ALA A 80 -23.26 23.49 -17.13
C ALA A 80 -23.31 24.99 -17.43
N VAL A 81 -22.25 25.47 -18.08
CA VAL A 81 -22.13 26.85 -18.58
C VAL A 81 -21.56 26.81 -20.00
N GLY A 82 -21.62 27.93 -20.72
CA GLY A 82 -20.99 28.01 -22.04
C GLY A 82 -19.49 27.66 -21.95
N GLY A 83 -19.06 26.56 -22.60
CA GLY A 83 -17.69 26.12 -22.65
C GLY A 83 -17.24 25.19 -21.52
N GLY A 84 -18.15 24.63 -20.68
CA GLY A 84 -17.80 23.67 -19.63
C GLY A 84 -18.73 23.67 -18.43
N PHE A 85 -18.18 23.58 -17.24
CA PHE A 85 -18.92 23.55 -15.98
C PHE A 85 -18.37 24.54 -14.96
N GLN A 86 -19.24 25.12 -14.16
CA GLN A 86 -18.86 25.65 -12.86
C GLN A 86 -18.84 24.51 -11.83
N LEU A 87 -17.79 24.45 -11.02
CA LEU A 87 -17.69 23.57 -9.86
C LEU A 87 -18.15 24.36 -8.64
N LYS A 88 -19.38 24.13 -8.16
CA LYS A 88 -19.97 24.80 -7.00
C LYS A 88 -19.90 23.91 -5.77
N ALA A 89 -19.25 24.39 -4.70
CA ALA A 89 -19.20 23.66 -3.43
C ALA A 89 -20.61 23.55 -2.83
N ALA A 90 -21.04 22.33 -2.48
CA ALA A 90 -22.41 22.09 -2.01
C ALA A 90 -22.74 22.81 -0.70
N HIS A 91 -21.76 23.01 0.21
CA HIS A 91 -21.98 23.70 1.50
C HIS A 91 -22.13 25.21 1.39
N SER A 92 -21.48 25.85 0.40
CA SER A 92 -21.42 27.32 0.31
C SER A 92 -22.08 27.88 -0.94
N GLY A 93 -22.33 27.04 -1.97
CA GLY A 93 -22.81 27.47 -3.29
C GLY A 93 -21.79 28.28 -4.08
N LYS A 94 -20.55 28.44 -3.57
CA LYS A 94 -19.49 29.21 -4.23
C LYS A 94 -18.74 28.37 -5.25
N CYS A 95 -18.08 29.05 -6.20
CA CYS A 95 -17.38 28.44 -7.32
C CYS A 95 -15.88 28.22 -7.05
N ALA A 96 -15.34 27.11 -7.55
CA ALA A 96 -13.89 26.94 -7.67
C ALA A 96 -13.37 27.86 -8.79
N GLY A 97 -12.47 28.77 -8.43
CA GLY A 97 -11.87 29.75 -9.35
C GLY A 97 -10.37 29.83 -9.23
N VAL A 98 -9.70 30.21 -10.30
CA VAL A 98 -8.26 30.48 -10.30
C VAL A 98 -7.99 31.87 -9.74
N GLU A 99 -7.14 31.94 -8.72
CA GLU A 99 -6.72 33.17 -8.05
C GLU A 99 -6.36 34.28 -9.06
N GLY A 100 -7.06 35.41 -8.96
CA GLY A 100 -6.84 36.59 -9.80
C GLY A 100 -7.05 36.34 -11.29
N ALA A 101 -7.84 35.33 -11.67
CA ALA A 101 -8.05 34.91 -13.05
C ALA A 101 -6.74 34.69 -13.85
N SER A 102 -5.66 34.30 -13.15
CA SER A 102 -4.32 34.19 -13.71
C SER A 102 -4.20 33.04 -14.71
N ALA A 103 -3.47 33.24 -15.79
CA ALA A 103 -3.09 32.19 -16.74
C ALA A 103 -1.76 31.47 -16.36
N SER A 104 -1.09 31.87 -15.28
CA SER A 104 0.20 31.30 -14.89
C SER A 104 0.05 29.95 -14.18
N ALA A 105 1.02 29.05 -14.40
CA ALA A 105 1.14 27.81 -13.63
C ALA A 105 1.42 28.10 -12.15
N GLY A 106 1.03 27.18 -11.26
CA GLY A 106 1.25 27.29 -9.82
C GLY A 106 0.27 28.21 -9.09
N LYS A 107 -0.70 28.81 -9.77
CA LYS A 107 -1.71 29.67 -9.13
C LYS A 107 -2.73 28.86 -8.36
N ALA A 108 -3.04 29.36 -7.15
CA ALA A 108 -4.03 28.74 -6.29
C ALA A 108 -5.40 28.62 -6.94
N VAL A 109 -6.10 27.53 -6.65
CA VAL A 109 -7.54 27.42 -6.93
C VAL A 109 -8.26 27.66 -5.61
N ARG A 110 -9.21 28.60 -5.62
CA ARG A 110 -9.90 29.10 -4.43
C ARG A 110 -11.40 28.96 -4.59
N GLN A 111 -12.10 28.93 -3.46
CA GLN A 111 -13.54 29.17 -3.41
C GLN A 111 -13.79 30.67 -3.56
N GLU A 112 -14.65 31.06 -4.47
CA GLU A 112 -15.00 32.45 -4.78
C GLU A 112 -16.49 32.58 -5.09
N SER A 113 -17.06 33.77 -4.96
CA SER A 113 -18.41 34.07 -5.47
C SER A 113 -18.49 33.79 -6.95
N CYS A 114 -19.56 33.11 -7.41
CA CYS A 114 -19.71 32.72 -8.80
C CYS A 114 -20.01 33.94 -9.69
N THR A 115 -19.13 34.23 -10.64
CA THR A 115 -19.23 35.37 -11.56
C THR A 115 -19.49 34.95 -13.00
N GLY A 116 -19.38 33.65 -13.32
CA GLY A 116 -19.44 33.17 -14.70
C GLY A 116 -18.16 33.38 -15.50
N ALA A 117 -17.10 33.87 -14.91
CA ALA A 117 -15.82 34.12 -15.58
C ALA A 117 -15.16 32.80 -16.06
N ALA A 118 -14.37 32.87 -17.12
CA ALA A 118 -13.65 31.74 -17.68
C ALA A 118 -12.68 31.12 -16.65
N SER A 119 -12.15 31.91 -15.69
CA SER A 119 -11.33 31.42 -14.56
C SER A 119 -12.08 30.51 -13.58
N GLN A 120 -13.42 30.52 -13.60
CA GLN A 120 -14.30 29.68 -12.80
C GLN A 120 -15.00 28.59 -13.63
N THR A 121 -14.64 28.50 -14.91
CA THR A 121 -15.19 27.48 -15.83
C THR A 121 -14.17 26.38 -16.05
N TRP A 122 -14.61 25.14 -15.92
CA TRP A 122 -13.78 23.95 -15.96
C TRP A 122 -14.30 22.95 -16.98
N GLN A 123 -13.38 22.33 -17.71
CA GLN A 123 -13.66 21.34 -18.75
C GLN A 123 -13.07 20.00 -18.33
N PRO A 124 -13.83 19.07 -17.80
CA PRO A 124 -13.37 17.71 -17.56
C PRO A 124 -13.12 17.00 -18.90
N ALA A 125 -11.87 16.79 -19.26
CA ALA A 125 -11.46 16.08 -20.46
C ALA A 125 -11.07 14.65 -20.10
N ALA A 126 -11.66 13.64 -20.72
CA ALA A 126 -11.38 12.23 -20.48
C ALA A 126 -9.88 11.91 -20.63
N SER A 127 -9.34 11.14 -19.69
CA SER A 127 -7.93 10.72 -19.64
C SER A 127 -7.84 9.33 -19.00
N GLY A 128 -7.96 8.28 -19.80
CA GLY A 128 -8.17 6.91 -19.32
C GLY A 128 -9.48 6.80 -18.54
N SER A 129 -9.46 6.21 -17.37
CA SER A 129 -10.61 6.10 -16.45
C SER A 129 -10.86 7.37 -15.62
N ASN A 130 -10.05 8.43 -15.79
CA ASN A 130 -10.11 9.69 -15.06
C ASN A 130 -10.37 10.86 -16.00
N HIS A 131 -10.37 12.07 -15.45
CA HIS A 131 -10.48 13.32 -16.22
C HIS A 131 -9.33 14.26 -15.85
N ARG A 132 -8.82 14.98 -16.82
CA ARG A 132 -8.10 16.23 -16.58
C ARG A 132 -9.12 17.35 -16.51
N VAL A 133 -9.19 18.04 -15.39
CA VAL A 133 -10.13 19.14 -15.17
C VAL A 133 -9.44 20.44 -15.62
N VAL A 134 -9.69 20.87 -16.85
CA VAL A 134 -9.00 21.97 -17.52
C VAL A 134 -9.73 23.29 -17.27
N ASN A 135 -9.03 24.33 -16.82
CA ASN A 135 -9.60 25.67 -16.66
C ASN A 135 -9.77 26.34 -18.03
N ALA A 136 -10.98 26.82 -18.33
CA ALA A 136 -11.30 27.42 -19.63
C ALA A 136 -10.57 28.75 -19.89
N GLY A 137 -10.23 29.49 -18.83
CA GLY A 137 -9.53 30.78 -18.95
C GLY A 137 -8.03 30.64 -19.18
N SER A 138 -7.39 29.64 -18.57
CA SER A 138 -5.94 29.46 -18.61
C SER A 138 -5.46 28.29 -19.47
N GLY A 139 -6.34 27.34 -19.81
CA GLY A 139 -5.97 26.08 -20.44
C GLY A 139 -5.14 25.14 -19.56
N LYS A 140 -5.06 25.40 -18.25
CA LYS A 140 -4.29 24.59 -17.30
C LYS A 140 -5.17 23.64 -16.51
N CYS A 141 -4.56 22.56 -16.02
CA CYS A 141 -5.24 21.51 -15.28
C CYS A 141 -5.27 21.79 -13.77
N LEU A 142 -6.40 21.45 -13.16
CA LEU A 142 -6.54 21.33 -11.70
C LEU A 142 -5.52 20.31 -11.18
N ASN A 143 -4.72 20.69 -10.18
CA ASN A 143 -3.56 19.93 -9.76
C ASN A 143 -3.35 20.05 -8.24
N THR A 144 -3.01 18.96 -7.56
CA THR A 144 -2.46 19.03 -6.20
C THR A 144 -1.03 19.51 -6.28
N ARG A 145 -0.68 20.55 -5.48
CA ARG A 145 0.66 21.18 -5.51
C ARG A 145 1.75 20.13 -5.30
N ASP A 146 2.78 20.19 -6.13
CA ASP A 146 4.00 19.36 -6.08
C ASP A 146 3.73 17.85 -6.11
N GLY A 147 2.57 17.44 -6.64
CA GLY A 147 2.16 16.04 -6.66
C GLY A 147 1.85 15.46 -5.28
N SER A 148 1.69 16.31 -4.27
CA SER A 148 1.49 15.89 -2.88
C SER A 148 0.27 14.98 -2.73
N THR A 149 0.46 13.89 -1.99
CA THR A 149 -0.61 12.95 -1.60
C THR A 149 -1.14 13.21 -0.19
N ALA A 150 -0.60 14.20 0.52
CA ALA A 150 -0.98 14.51 1.89
C ALA A 150 -2.37 15.17 1.98
N ALA A 151 -3.15 14.84 3.01
CA ALA A 151 -4.34 15.59 3.37
C ALA A 151 -3.96 17.04 3.74
N GLY A 152 -4.78 18.02 3.31
CA GLY A 152 -4.47 19.44 3.47
C GLY A 152 -3.58 20.02 2.38
N ALA A 153 -3.02 19.21 1.48
CA ALA A 153 -2.19 19.72 0.40
C ALA A 153 -2.98 20.71 -0.49
N PRO A 154 -2.39 21.88 -0.80
CA PRO A 154 -3.06 22.92 -1.58
C PRO A 154 -3.34 22.46 -3.02
N VAL A 155 -4.49 22.89 -3.54
CA VAL A 155 -4.85 22.70 -4.95
C VAL A 155 -4.57 23.98 -5.73
N GLN A 156 -3.96 23.81 -6.90
CA GLN A 156 -3.55 24.86 -7.82
C GLN A 156 -3.88 24.50 -9.25
N GLN A 157 -3.66 25.40 -10.21
CA GLN A 157 -3.59 25.04 -11.62
C GLN A 157 -2.13 24.84 -12.06
N ASN A 158 -1.88 23.90 -12.99
CA ASN A 158 -0.58 23.71 -13.60
C ASN A 158 -0.70 23.23 -15.06
N SER A 159 0.40 23.22 -15.81
CA SER A 159 0.41 22.68 -17.17
C SER A 159 -0.16 21.27 -17.20
N CYS A 160 -1.00 20.98 -18.18
CA CYS A 160 -1.61 19.66 -18.31
C CYS A 160 -0.61 18.64 -18.83
N ASP A 161 -0.49 17.52 -18.12
CA ASP A 161 0.25 16.33 -18.53
C ASP A 161 -0.45 15.07 -17.97
N SER A 162 0.22 13.91 -18.01
CA SER A 162 -0.32 12.64 -17.53
C SER A 162 -0.11 12.38 -16.04
N ALA A 163 0.53 13.30 -15.29
CA ALA A 163 0.80 13.12 -13.86
C ALA A 163 -0.49 12.83 -13.08
N ALA A 164 -0.45 11.85 -12.19
CA ALA A 164 -1.62 11.40 -11.41
C ALA A 164 -2.21 12.53 -10.54
N SER A 165 -1.40 13.49 -10.08
CA SER A 165 -1.83 14.69 -9.35
C SER A 165 -2.74 15.64 -10.14
N LYS A 166 -2.82 15.48 -11.48
CA LYS A 166 -3.66 16.24 -12.40
C LYS A 166 -4.83 15.44 -12.98
N GLN A 167 -4.97 14.20 -12.51
CA GLN A 167 -6.04 13.30 -12.90
C GLN A 167 -7.07 13.23 -11.77
N TRP A 168 -8.34 13.35 -12.13
CA TRP A 168 -9.44 13.37 -11.18
C TRP A 168 -10.54 12.41 -11.62
N ARG A 169 -10.94 11.53 -10.70
CA ARG A 169 -12.12 10.70 -10.89
C ARG A 169 -13.35 11.48 -10.39
N LEU A 170 -14.31 11.70 -11.27
CA LEU A 170 -15.58 12.32 -10.94
C LEU A 170 -16.57 11.23 -10.51
N VAL A 171 -16.88 11.16 -9.23
CA VAL A 171 -17.79 10.17 -8.64
C VAL A 171 -19.12 10.87 -8.36
N PRO A 172 -20.27 10.46 -8.97
CA PRO A 172 -21.57 11.05 -8.67
C PRO A 172 -21.89 10.98 -7.18
N ALA A 173 -22.30 12.09 -6.58
CA ALA A 173 -22.72 12.12 -5.19
C ALA A 173 -24.00 11.31 -5.02
N GLY A 174 -24.05 10.42 -4.02
CA GLY A 174 -25.15 9.47 -3.84
C GLY A 174 -24.86 8.08 -4.43
N SER A 175 -23.82 7.91 -5.24
CA SER A 175 -23.21 6.59 -5.41
C SER A 175 -22.58 6.19 -4.08
N PRO A 176 -22.67 4.92 -3.65
CA PRO A 176 -22.13 4.54 -2.34
C PRO A 176 -20.62 4.79 -2.33
N THR A 177 -20.25 5.91 -1.75
CA THR A 177 -18.89 6.12 -1.23
C THR A 177 -18.79 5.19 -0.03
N PRO A 178 -17.72 4.42 0.17
CA PRO A 178 -17.60 3.60 1.37
C PRO A 178 -17.54 4.53 2.59
N THR A 179 -18.68 4.66 3.25
CA THR A 179 -18.86 5.42 4.49
C THR A 179 -18.60 4.48 5.66
N ALA A 180 -17.82 4.92 6.63
CA ALA A 180 -17.73 4.27 7.93
C ALA A 180 -19.14 4.11 8.53
N SER A 181 -19.47 2.88 8.93
CA SER A 181 -20.79 2.48 9.42
C SER A 181 -21.06 3.01 10.83
N PRO A 182 -22.22 3.57 11.13
CA PRO A 182 -22.66 3.75 12.50
C PRO A 182 -23.27 2.44 13.03
N THR A 183 -22.91 2.11 14.24
CA THR A 183 -23.42 1.01 15.07
C THR A 183 -24.94 1.11 15.24
N VAL A 184 -25.69 0.08 14.87
CA VAL A 184 -27.08 -0.11 15.29
C VAL A 184 -27.24 -1.47 15.97
N SER A 185 -27.84 -1.43 17.15
CA SER A 185 -28.18 -2.54 18.03
C SER A 185 -29.28 -3.43 17.42
N PRO A 186 -29.30 -4.74 17.67
CA PRO A 186 -30.24 -5.65 17.01
C PRO A 186 -31.62 -5.70 17.70
N THR A 187 -32.65 -5.67 16.88
CA THR A 187 -34.00 -6.08 17.29
C THR A 187 -34.38 -7.37 16.56
N ALA A 188 -34.85 -8.34 17.30
CA ALA A 188 -35.06 -9.72 16.86
C ALA A 188 -36.36 -9.99 16.07
N GLY A 189 -36.31 -10.96 15.14
CA GLY A 189 -37.31 -11.88 14.63
C GLY A 189 -37.93 -11.60 13.26
N PRO A 190 -38.55 -12.58 12.58
CA PRO A 190 -38.57 -14.02 12.80
C PRO A 190 -38.06 -14.89 11.61
N THR A 191 -37.87 -16.15 11.90
CA THR A 191 -37.42 -17.29 11.08
C THR A 191 -38.22 -17.55 9.81
N VAL A 192 -37.51 -17.75 8.68
CA VAL A 192 -37.97 -18.51 7.51
C VAL A 192 -36.87 -19.38 6.93
N THR A 193 -37.20 -20.62 6.64
CA THR A 193 -36.37 -21.75 6.19
C THR A 193 -35.82 -21.55 4.76
N PRO A 194 -34.58 -21.96 4.45
CA PRO A 194 -33.96 -21.70 3.16
C PRO A 194 -34.26 -22.77 2.11
N THR A 195 -34.50 -22.29 0.89
CA THR A 195 -34.39 -23.11 -0.32
C THR A 195 -33.10 -22.74 -1.03
N VAL A 196 -32.21 -23.71 -1.19
CA VAL A 196 -30.90 -23.55 -1.79
C VAL A 196 -30.97 -23.60 -3.32
N THR A 197 -30.40 -22.60 -4.00
CA THR A 197 -29.93 -22.74 -5.37
C THR A 197 -28.58 -22.03 -5.45
N PRO A 198 -27.50 -22.67 -5.89
CA PRO A 198 -26.18 -22.05 -5.92
C PRO A 198 -26.00 -21.22 -7.18
N THR A 199 -25.84 -19.92 -7.03
CA THR A 199 -25.27 -19.07 -8.08
C THR A 199 -24.05 -18.41 -7.50
N VAL A 200 -22.87 -18.91 -7.86
CA VAL A 200 -21.58 -18.30 -7.51
C VAL A 200 -21.31 -17.11 -8.42
N THR A 201 -21.39 -15.92 -7.88
CA THR A 201 -20.75 -14.72 -8.45
C THR A 201 -19.71 -14.24 -7.44
N PRO A 202 -18.41 -14.29 -7.73
CA PRO A 202 -17.40 -13.79 -6.81
C PRO A 202 -17.31 -12.29 -6.94
N THR A 203 -18.04 -11.57 -6.10
CA THR A 203 -17.79 -10.14 -5.87
C THR A 203 -17.00 -10.05 -4.57
N GLY A 204 -15.66 -10.15 -4.66
CA GLY A 204 -14.77 -9.97 -3.52
C GLY A 204 -14.93 -8.57 -2.94
N SER A 205 -15.34 -8.48 -1.69
CA SER A 205 -15.31 -7.25 -0.91
C SER A 205 -13.85 -6.79 -0.79
N GLN A 206 -13.49 -5.69 -1.46
CA GLN A 206 -12.16 -5.07 -1.34
C GLN A 206 -12.16 -4.17 -0.10
N GLY A 207 -11.77 -4.71 1.03
CA GLY A 207 -11.55 -4.00 2.27
C GLY A 207 -10.33 -4.58 2.99
N SER A 208 -9.84 -3.92 4.02
CA SER A 208 -8.76 -4.46 4.85
C SER A 208 -9.29 -5.53 5.81
N ALA A 209 -8.46 -6.52 6.11
CA ALA A 209 -8.74 -7.53 7.12
C ALA A 209 -8.91 -6.90 8.51
N ALA A 210 -9.77 -7.48 9.34
CA ALA A 210 -10.01 -6.98 10.68
C ALA A 210 -8.73 -7.04 11.54
N GLY A 211 -8.46 -5.97 12.26
CA GLY A 211 -7.28 -5.82 13.12
C GLY A 211 -6.02 -5.32 12.40
N LEU A 212 -6.04 -5.21 11.08
CA LEU A 212 -4.94 -4.62 10.33
C LEU A 212 -4.87 -3.10 10.56
N VAL A 213 -3.70 -2.62 10.93
CA VAL A 213 -3.36 -1.20 11.07
C VAL A 213 -2.09 -0.92 10.27
N GLY A 214 -1.97 0.24 9.66
CA GLY A 214 -0.75 0.62 8.97
C GLY A 214 -0.89 0.78 7.47
N PHE A 215 0.23 0.86 6.78
CA PHE A 215 0.27 1.13 5.34
C PHE A 215 -0.50 0.10 4.50
N ALA A 216 -0.55 -1.15 4.92
CA ALA A 216 -1.29 -2.19 4.21
C ALA A 216 -2.83 -1.99 4.23
N THR A 217 -3.35 -1.01 4.99
CA THR A 217 -4.76 -0.60 4.96
C THR A 217 -5.08 0.42 3.88
N LEU A 218 -4.06 1.11 3.38
CA LEU A 218 -4.27 2.23 2.45
C LEU A 218 -4.67 1.74 1.07
N SER A 219 -5.38 2.59 0.36
CA SER A 219 -5.62 2.39 -1.06
C SER A 219 -4.38 2.77 -1.87
N GLY A 220 -4.05 1.96 -2.84
CA GLY A 220 -2.92 2.17 -3.76
C GLY A 220 -2.81 1.03 -4.76
N HIS A 221 -2.04 1.20 -5.82
CA HIS A 221 -1.76 0.14 -6.80
C HIS A 221 -3.02 -0.62 -7.26
N GLY A 222 -4.14 0.09 -7.43
CA GLY A 222 -5.41 -0.50 -7.86
C GLY A 222 -6.22 -1.24 -6.79
N ARG A 223 -5.81 -1.22 -5.51
CA ARG A 223 -6.50 -1.88 -4.39
C ARG A 223 -6.92 -0.89 -3.29
N THR A 224 -7.83 -1.34 -2.44
CA THR A 224 -8.36 -0.57 -1.29
C THR A 224 -7.94 -1.14 0.07
N GLY A 225 -6.86 -1.89 0.13
CA GLY A 225 -6.33 -2.51 1.35
C GLY A 225 -6.04 -4.00 1.19
N THR A 226 -5.67 -4.66 2.28
CA THR A 226 -5.25 -6.06 2.32
C THR A 226 -6.28 -6.92 3.02
N ASN A 227 -6.82 -7.92 2.32
CA ASN A 227 -7.76 -8.91 2.87
C ASN A 227 -7.35 -10.37 2.57
N GLY A 228 -6.16 -10.56 1.99
CA GLY A 228 -5.58 -11.87 1.70
C GLY A 228 -6.48 -12.74 0.82
N GLY A 229 -6.63 -13.99 1.21
CA GLY A 229 -7.47 -14.96 0.54
C GLY A 229 -8.96 -14.90 0.88
N ALA A 230 -9.45 -13.77 1.43
CA ALA A 230 -10.85 -13.64 1.83
C ALA A 230 -11.81 -13.94 0.66
N GLY A 231 -12.85 -14.73 0.94
CA GLY A 231 -13.80 -15.20 -0.07
C GLY A 231 -13.31 -16.38 -0.92
N GLY A 232 -12.04 -16.75 -0.83
CA GLY A 232 -11.48 -17.91 -1.53
C GLY A 232 -11.67 -19.23 -0.78
N GLN A 233 -11.28 -20.32 -1.44
CA GLN A 233 -11.31 -21.65 -0.85
C GLN A 233 -10.35 -21.74 0.34
N THR A 234 -10.76 -22.40 1.41
CA THR A 234 -9.88 -22.78 2.51
C THR A 234 -9.32 -24.18 2.29
N VAL A 235 -8.00 -24.31 2.31
CA VAL A 235 -7.30 -25.59 2.21
C VAL A 235 -6.38 -25.77 3.42
N THR A 236 -6.20 -27.01 3.88
CA THR A 236 -5.21 -27.33 4.93
C THR A 236 -4.07 -28.12 4.31
N VAL A 237 -2.86 -27.72 4.60
CA VAL A 237 -1.62 -28.28 4.06
C VAL A 237 -0.71 -28.76 5.19
N GLY A 238 -0.03 -29.88 5.00
CA GLY A 238 0.87 -30.48 5.98
C GLY A 238 2.26 -30.82 5.44
N ASP A 239 2.51 -30.59 4.16
CA ASP A 239 3.81 -30.82 3.52
C ASP A 239 4.14 -29.73 2.48
N TYR A 240 5.39 -29.71 2.03
CA TYR A 240 5.90 -28.71 1.07
C TYR A 240 5.16 -28.73 -0.26
N ALA A 241 4.86 -29.88 -0.82
CA ALA A 241 4.22 -29.99 -2.13
C ALA A 241 2.78 -29.45 -2.10
N GLN A 242 2.03 -29.76 -1.05
CA GLN A 242 0.69 -29.21 -0.84
C GLN A 242 0.73 -27.70 -0.64
N LEU A 243 1.68 -27.20 0.16
CA LEU A 243 1.85 -25.76 0.38
C LEU A 243 2.21 -25.05 -0.92
N ALA A 244 3.21 -25.54 -1.65
CA ALA A 244 3.63 -24.97 -2.92
C ALA A 244 2.48 -24.90 -3.93
N ALA A 245 1.72 -26.00 -4.10
CA ALA A 245 0.55 -26.01 -4.98
C ALA A 245 -0.55 -25.04 -4.53
N ALA A 246 -0.72 -24.83 -3.21
CA ALA A 246 -1.75 -23.95 -2.68
C ALA A 246 -1.44 -22.47 -2.84
N VAL A 247 -0.16 -22.07 -2.94
CA VAL A 247 0.25 -20.68 -3.01
C VAL A 247 0.71 -20.21 -4.39
N ALA A 248 0.92 -21.11 -5.37
CA ALA A 248 1.58 -20.83 -6.64
C ALA A 248 0.82 -19.88 -7.59
N ASP A 249 -0.50 -19.82 -7.52
CA ASP A 249 -1.34 -19.03 -8.44
C ASP A 249 -1.93 -17.79 -7.75
N ASP A 250 -2.63 -16.92 -8.48
CA ASP A 250 -3.30 -15.73 -7.95
C ASP A 250 -4.74 -15.95 -7.50
N THR A 251 -5.22 -17.19 -7.52
CA THR A 251 -6.58 -17.53 -7.08
C THR A 251 -6.73 -17.28 -5.58
N PRO A 252 -7.72 -16.51 -5.12
CA PRO A 252 -7.93 -16.27 -3.70
C PRO A 252 -8.03 -17.57 -2.89
N ARG A 253 -7.17 -17.71 -1.87
CA ARG A 253 -7.10 -18.93 -1.06
C ARG A 253 -6.69 -18.65 0.38
N ILE A 254 -7.36 -19.33 1.32
CA ILE A 254 -6.93 -19.38 2.72
C ILE A 254 -6.21 -20.72 2.92
N VAL A 255 -4.89 -20.63 3.13
CA VAL A 255 -4.01 -21.80 3.27
C VAL A 255 -3.69 -21.99 4.75
N ARG A 256 -4.24 -23.05 5.35
CA ARG A 256 -4.04 -23.41 6.75
C ARG A 256 -2.86 -24.38 6.87
N VAL A 257 -1.76 -23.92 7.45
CA VAL A 257 -0.57 -24.75 7.69
C VAL A 257 -0.74 -25.55 8.98
N SER A 258 -0.66 -26.87 8.90
CA SER A 258 -0.81 -27.76 10.04
C SER A 258 0.49 -28.53 10.33
N GLY A 259 1.06 -28.31 11.52
CA GLY A 259 2.31 -28.94 11.93
C GLY A 259 3.54 -28.32 11.25
N THR A 260 4.63 -29.08 11.19
CA THR A 260 5.90 -28.65 10.61
C THR A 260 6.01 -29.03 9.15
N ILE A 261 6.23 -28.04 8.28
CA ILE A 261 6.54 -28.25 6.87
C ILE A 261 8.05 -28.05 6.68
N ASN A 262 8.73 -29.10 6.26
CA ASN A 262 10.15 -29.07 5.96
C ASN A 262 10.39 -28.71 4.50
N GLY A 263 11.43 -27.89 4.23
CA GLY A 263 11.85 -27.55 2.88
C GLY A 263 12.33 -28.78 2.09
N ASN A 264 12.26 -28.65 0.77
CA ASN A 264 12.69 -29.68 -0.18
C ASN A 264 14.07 -29.40 -0.81
N GLY A 265 14.84 -28.44 -0.22
CA GLY A 265 16.10 -27.96 -0.76
C GLY A 265 16.00 -26.62 -1.50
N ALA A 266 14.79 -26.12 -1.79
CA ALA A 266 14.59 -24.74 -2.25
C ALA A 266 14.85 -23.77 -1.09
N LYS A 267 15.46 -22.62 -1.37
CA LYS A 267 15.71 -21.60 -0.34
C LYS A 267 14.44 -20.82 -0.01
N MET A 268 13.66 -20.47 -1.03
CA MET A 268 12.45 -19.68 -0.95
C MET A 268 11.32 -20.39 -1.70
N LEU A 269 10.09 -20.17 -1.27
CA LEU A 269 8.87 -20.59 -1.94
C LEU A 269 8.12 -19.35 -2.42
N ASP A 270 7.91 -19.26 -3.72
CA ASP A 270 7.14 -18.18 -4.35
C ASP A 270 5.68 -18.20 -3.92
N VAL A 271 5.16 -17.06 -3.56
CA VAL A 271 3.78 -16.87 -3.11
C VAL A 271 3.04 -15.95 -4.07
N GLY A 272 2.01 -16.46 -4.72
CA GLY A 272 1.11 -15.68 -5.59
C GLY A 272 0.17 -14.75 -4.81
N SER A 273 -0.57 -13.94 -5.57
CA SER A 273 -1.50 -12.93 -5.02
C SER A 273 -2.70 -13.56 -4.30
N ASN A 274 -3.38 -12.75 -3.50
CA ASN A 274 -4.66 -13.09 -2.84
C ASN A 274 -4.56 -14.34 -1.94
N LYS A 275 -3.56 -14.39 -1.10
CA LYS A 275 -3.35 -15.49 -0.16
C LYS A 275 -3.45 -15.04 1.30
N THR A 276 -4.11 -15.86 2.10
CA THR A 276 -3.94 -15.86 3.56
C THR A 276 -3.27 -17.17 3.95
N ILE A 277 -1.99 -17.11 4.34
CA ILE A 277 -1.24 -18.28 4.82
C ILE A 277 -1.21 -18.18 6.34
N ILE A 278 -1.89 -19.12 7.01
CA ILE A 278 -2.12 -19.04 8.45
C ILE A 278 -1.83 -20.37 9.14
N GLY A 279 -1.05 -20.33 10.22
CA GLY A 279 -0.78 -21.50 11.04
C GLY A 279 -1.99 -21.97 11.84
N VAL A 280 -2.15 -23.26 11.98
CA VAL A 280 -3.19 -23.91 12.81
C VAL A 280 -2.62 -24.12 14.23
N GLY A 281 -3.28 -23.54 15.23
CA GLY A 281 -2.82 -23.61 16.62
C GLY A 281 -1.46 -22.93 16.81
N SER A 282 -0.63 -23.45 17.71
CA SER A 282 0.65 -22.86 18.09
C SER A 282 1.90 -23.53 17.50
N ASN A 283 1.74 -24.58 16.69
CA ASN A 283 2.84 -25.46 16.27
C ASN A 283 3.10 -25.44 14.75
N ALA A 284 2.46 -24.55 14.02
CA ALA A 284 2.64 -24.44 12.57
C ALA A 284 4.04 -23.87 12.29
N THR A 285 4.91 -24.67 11.68
CA THR A 285 6.33 -24.33 11.48
C THR A 285 6.72 -24.49 10.02
N ILE A 286 7.42 -23.48 9.49
CA ILE A 286 8.13 -23.49 8.22
C ILE A 286 9.60 -23.70 8.54
N ASN A 287 10.16 -24.83 8.12
CA ASN A 287 11.50 -25.25 8.49
C ASN A 287 12.41 -25.42 7.27
N GLY A 288 13.55 -24.69 7.25
CA GLY A 288 14.59 -24.83 6.24
C GLY A 288 14.35 -24.04 4.95
N PHE A 289 13.29 -23.25 4.83
CA PHE A 289 13.01 -22.38 3.69
C PHE A 289 12.24 -21.12 4.12
N GLY A 290 12.12 -20.15 3.22
CA GLY A 290 11.34 -18.94 3.41
C GLY A 290 10.25 -18.77 2.36
N PHE A 291 9.50 -17.67 2.46
CA PHE A 291 8.50 -17.25 1.46
C PHE A 291 9.00 -16.07 0.66
N ASP A 292 8.86 -16.11 -0.67
CA ASP A 292 9.12 -15.00 -1.57
C ASP A 292 7.80 -14.44 -2.12
N VAL A 293 7.40 -13.28 -1.65
CA VAL A 293 6.29 -12.48 -2.20
C VAL A 293 6.90 -11.62 -3.29
N ASN A 294 7.04 -12.20 -4.47
CA ASN A 294 7.83 -11.67 -5.57
C ASN A 294 6.92 -11.36 -6.77
N GLY A 295 6.80 -10.08 -7.11
CA GLY A 295 5.97 -9.62 -8.23
C GLY A 295 6.46 -10.03 -9.61
N TRP A 296 7.58 -10.67 -9.68
CA TRP A 296 8.23 -11.00 -10.94
C TRP A 296 8.02 -12.46 -11.39
N GLY A 297 7.86 -13.43 -10.50
CA GLY A 297 7.62 -14.85 -10.78
C GLY A 297 8.91 -15.71 -10.87
N PRO A 298 8.78 -17.03 -11.02
CA PRO A 298 9.88 -17.98 -10.82
C PRO A 298 10.94 -18.01 -11.93
N ASP A 299 10.70 -17.38 -13.09
CA ASP A 299 11.57 -17.51 -14.28
C ASP A 299 12.68 -16.45 -14.41
N GLU A 300 12.98 -15.71 -13.37
CA GLU A 300 13.70 -14.43 -13.43
C GLU A 300 15.16 -14.43 -13.16
N VAL A 301 15.81 -15.53 -13.19
CA VAL A 301 17.27 -15.63 -13.00
C VAL A 301 18.06 -14.99 -14.15
N ALA A 302 17.40 -14.44 -15.17
CA ALA A 302 18.04 -14.13 -16.45
C ALA A 302 18.41 -12.65 -16.71
N TRP A 303 18.13 -11.70 -15.82
CA TRP A 303 18.38 -10.27 -16.08
C TRP A 303 19.61 -9.76 -15.32
N GLY A 304 20.79 -9.89 -15.88
CA GLY A 304 21.98 -9.09 -15.60
C GLY A 304 22.41 -8.84 -14.15
N GLY A 305 21.87 -9.56 -13.16
CA GLY A 305 22.22 -9.45 -11.74
C GLY A 305 21.38 -8.46 -10.92
N ASP A 306 20.51 -7.67 -11.55
CA ASP A 306 19.57 -6.79 -10.82
C ASP A 306 18.14 -7.24 -11.13
N LEU A 307 17.48 -7.83 -10.11
CA LEU A 307 16.11 -8.28 -10.22
C LEU A 307 15.17 -7.07 -10.28
N CYS A 308 14.12 -7.15 -11.13
CA CYS A 308 13.02 -6.18 -11.18
C CYS A 308 13.43 -4.80 -11.71
N ASP A 309 13.86 -4.73 -12.96
CA ASP A 309 14.23 -3.47 -13.63
C ASP A 309 13.09 -2.43 -13.51
N PRO A 310 13.36 -1.21 -13.01
CA PRO A 310 12.39 -0.12 -12.94
C PRO A 310 11.76 0.24 -14.30
N ALA A 311 12.48 0.01 -15.41
CA ALA A 311 11.99 0.29 -16.76
C ALA A 311 10.87 -0.67 -17.19
N GLU A 312 10.79 -1.84 -16.59
CA GLU A 312 9.85 -2.91 -16.95
C GLU A 312 8.71 -3.11 -15.95
N LYS A 313 8.66 -2.30 -14.89
CA LYS A 313 7.67 -2.39 -13.79
C LYS A 313 6.20 -2.51 -14.24
N ASP A 314 5.85 -1.90 -15.37
CA ASP A 314 4.48 -1.89 -15.88
C ASP A 314 4.16 -3.13 -16.76
N GLY A 315 5.14 -3.98 -17.03
CA GLY A 315 5.01 -5.21 -17.84
C GLY A 315 4.71 -6.47 -17.04
N PHE A 316 4.77 -6.43 -15.71
CA PHE A 316 4.68 -7.59 -14.83
C PHE A 316 3.41 -7.61 -13.99
N THR A 317 2.95 -8.80 -13.65
CA THR A 317 1.87 -9.01 -12.69
C THR A 317 2.48 -8.98 -11.29
N HIS A 318 2.37 -7.85 -10.59
CA HIS A 318 2.87 -7.71 -9.24
C HIS A 318 2.06 -8.56 -8.26
N VAL A 319 2.75 -9.25 -7.36
CA VAL A 319 2.08 -9.99 -6.29
C VAL A 319 1.48 -9.00 -5.29
N GLN A 320 0.24 -9.26 -4.91
CA GLN A 320 -0.51 -8.36 -4.06
C GLN A 320 -1.47 -9.10 -3.13
N ASN A 321 -1.84 -8.42 -2.04
CA ASN A 321 -2.91 -8.91 -1.18
C ASN A 321 -2.56 -10.24 -0.49
N VAL A 322 -1.45 -10.24 0.23
CA VAL A 322 -0.95 -11.42 0.94
C VAL A 322 -0.97 -11.20 2.45
N ILE A 323 -1.50 -12.15 3.20
CA ILE A 323 -1.44 -12.21 4.66
C ILE A 323 -0.65 -13.45 5.06
N ILE A 324 0.41 -13.27 5.85
CA ILE A 324 1.22 -14.36 6.43
C ILE A 324 1.15 -14.24 7.95
N ARG A 325 0.52 -15.21 8.60
CA ARG A 325 0.15 -15.08 10.00
C ARG A 325 0.31 -16.38 10.79
N ASN A 326 0.66 -16.24 12.08
CA ASN A 326 0.68 -17.33 13.06
C ASN A 326 1.58 -18.52 12.67
N LEU A 327 2.75 -18.22 12.10
CA LEU A 327 3.74 -19.22 11.67
C LEU A 327 5.04 -19.06 12.45
N THR A 328 5.70 -20.16 12.73
CA THR A 328 7.08 -20.16 13.20
C THR A 328 8.01 -20.44 12.02
N PHE A 329 8.99 -19.56 11.79
CA PHE A 329 10.05 -19.76 10.80
C PHE A 329 11.34 -20.15 11.52
N THR A 330 12.01 -21.19 11.03
CA THR A 330 13.28 -21.65 11.61
C THR A 330 14.20 -22.21 10.54
N GLY A 331 15.49 -21.86 10.63
CA GLY A 331 16.53 -22.40 9.75
C GLY A 331 16.31 -22.09 8.26
N SER A 332 15.64 -21.00 7.94
CA SER A 332 15.45 -20.58 6.54
C SER A 332 16.81 -20.45 5.85
N ALA A 333 16.92 -21.00 4.64
CA ALA A 333 18.17 -21.08 3.90
C ALA A 333 18.58 -19.75 3.22
N ASP A 334 17.71 -18.75 3.32
CA ASP A 334 17.87 -17.34 2.96
C ASP A 334 17.07 -16.51 3.96
N ASP A 335 16.38 -15.44 3.54
CA ASP A 335 15.41 -14.73 4.37
C ASP A 335 14.21 -15.63 4.76
N SER A 336 13.54 -15.34 5.87
CA SER A 336 12.30 -16.07 6.19
C SER A 336 11.11 -15.58 5.38
N ILE A 337 11.02 -14.27 5.13
CA ILE A 337 10.01 -13.67 4.24
C ILE A 337 10.65 -12.52 3.45
N ASN A 338 10.62 -12.61 2.13
CA ASN A 338 10.90 -11.52 1.22
C ASN A 338 9.61 -10.92 0.65
N VAL A 339 9.53 -9.60 0.61
CA VAL A 339 8.53 -8.86 -0.16
C VAL A 339 9.30 -7.99 -1.14
N GLN A 340 9.26 -8.35 -2.43
CA GLN A 340 10.11 -7.69 -3.43
C GLN A 340 9.43 -7.52 -4.78
N CYS A 341 10.09 -6.78 -5.68
CA CYS A 341 9.67 -6.60 -7.07
C CYS A 341 8.26 -6.01 -7.21
N TYR A 342 8.08 -4.82 -6.63
CA TYR A 342 6.83 -4.06 -6.67
C TYR A 342 5.62 -4.78 -6.06
N SER A 343 5.84 -5.83 -5.28
CA SER A 343 4.77 -6.49 -4.53
C SER A 343 4.19 -5.54 -3.49
N HIS A 344 2.88 -5.61 -3.27
CA HIS A 344 2.21 -4.63 -2.40
C HIS A 344 1.01 -5.18 -1.64
N HIS A 345 0.56 -4.44 -0.63
CA HIS A 345 -0.56 -4.85 0.23
C HIS A 345 -0.28 -6.20 0.89
N VAL A 346 0.78 -6.23 1.69
CA VAL A 346 1.21 -7.42 2.42
C VAL A 346 1.12 -7.18 3.92
N TRP A 347 0.54 -8.11 4.64
CA TRP A 347 0.47 -8.10 6.10
C TRP A 347 1.15 -9.34 6.69
N ILE A 348 2.23 -9.11 7.45
CA ILE A 348 3.02 -10.13 8.13
C ILE A 348 2.77 -9.98 9.63
N ASP A 349 2.03 -10.91 10.23
CA ASP A 349 1.45 -10.70 11.54
C ASP A 349 1.49 -11.93 12.44
N HIS A 350 1.81 -11.73 13.73
CA HIS A 350 1.87 -12.80 14.73
C HIS A 350 2.75 -13.99 14.33
N ASN A 351 3.87 -13.78 13.66
CA ASN A 351 4.83 -14.84 13.37
C ASN A 351 5.98 -14.84 14.36
N THR A 352 6.59 -16.00 14.57
CA THR A 352 7.83 -16.14 15.33
C THR A 352 8.97 -16.48 14.38
N PHE A 353 10.03 -15.68 14.44
CA PHE A 353 11.24 -15.86 13.63
C PHE A 353 12.40 -16.30 14.51
N HIS A 354 13.01 -17.42 14.18
CA HIS A 354 14.28 -17.90 14.69
C HIS A 354 15.40 -17.63 13.67
N PRO A 355 16.67 -17.77 14.03
CA PRO A 355 17.79 -17.52 13.14
C PRO A 355 17.65 -18.19 11.78
N SER A 356 17.93 -17.44 10.73
CA SER A 356 17.96 -17.80 9.32
C SER A 356 19.38 -17.59 8.74
N ALA A 357 19.62 -18.01 7.51
CA ALA A 357 20.90 -17.81 6.85
C ALA A 357 21.16 -16.33 6.48
N ASP A 358 20.10 -15.54 6.21
CA ASP A 358 20.19 -14.08 6.02
C ASP A 358 19.24 -13.34 6.99
N GLY A 359 18.14 -12.74 6.53
CA GLY A 359 17.23 -11.93 7.33
C GLY A 359 15.93 -12.64 7.72
N SER A 360 15.10 -11.97 8.51
CA SER A 360 13.77 -12.51 8.83
C SER A 360 12.70 -11.95 7.92
N VAL A 361 12.59 -10.62 7.79
CA VAL A 361 11.58 -9.97 6.96
C VAL A 361 12.22 -8.82 6.18
N ASP A 362 12.38 -9.01 4.89
CA ASP A 362 12.91 -7.99 4.00
C ASP A 362 11.81 -7.41 3.11
N VAL A 363 11.75 -6.08 2.99
CA VAL A 363 10.89 -5.36 2.05
C VAL A 363 11.79 -4.52 1.14
N LYS A 364 11.78 -4.82 -0.15
CA LYS A 364 12.78 -4.29 -1.08
C LYS A 364 12.27 -4.18 -2.51
N ARG A 365 13.04 -3.52 -3.38
CA ARG A 365 12.84 -3.46 -4.84
C ARG A 365 11.44 -2.96 -5.23
N GLY A 366 11.12 -1.73 -4.81
CA GLY A 366 9.89 -1.05 -5.18
C GLY A 366 8.61 -1.59 -4.53
N SER A 367 8.72 -2.55 -3.61
CA SER A 367 7.54 -3.07 -2.88
C SER A 367 6.94 -2.00 -1.99
N ASP A 368 5.63 -2.10 -1.68
CA ASP A 368 4.94 -0.98 -1.06
C ASP A 368 3.72 -1.40 -0.24
N LEU A 369 3.24 -0.50 0.62
CA LEU A 369 2.03 -0.70 1.44
C LEU A 369 2.06 -2.01 2.24
N VAL A 370 3.10 -2.17 3.04
CA VAL A 370 3.34 -3.36 3.88
C VAL A 370 3.13 -3.03 5.36
N THR A 371 2.59 -3.98 6.12
CA THR A 371 2.52 -3.93 7.58
C THR A 371 3.13 -5.18 8.19
N VAL A 372 4.03 -4.98 9.15
CA VAL A 372 4.74 -6.02 9.90
C VAL A 372 4.42 -5.83 11.37
N SER A 373 3.55 -6.68 11.94
CA SER A 373 2.98 -6.44 13.26
C SER A 373 2.94 -7.69 14.15
N HIS A 374 3.04 -7.48 15.47
CA HIS A 374 2.92 -8.52 16.48
C HIS A 374 3.81 -9.75 16.23
N ASN A 375 4.95 -9.57 15.55
CA ASN A 375 5.90 -10.65 15.32
C ASN A 375 6.92 -10.69 16.46
N ARG A 376 7.43 -11.89 16.77
CA ARG A 376 8.52 -12.11 17.73
C ARG A 376 9.77 -12.57 16.99
N TYR A 377 10.89 -11.88 17.24
CA TYR A 377 12.20 -12.16 16.64
C TYR A 377 13.11 -12.69 17.74
N VAL A 378 13.36 -13.99 17.75
CA VAL A 378 14.08 -14.68 18.84
C VAL A 378 15.53 -14.94 18.42
N GLY A 379 16.46 -14.16 18.95
CA GLY A 379 17.90 -14.33 18.69
C GLY A 379 18.30 -14.21 17.20
N THR A 380 17.54 -13.47 16.39
CA THR A 380 17.84 -13.28 14.97
C THR A 380 19.01 -12.33 14.77
N ASP A 381 19.86 -12.57 13.76
CA ASP A 381 20.98 -11.67 13.47
C ASP A 381 20.52 -10.41 12.73
N LYS A 382 19.78 -10.56 11.62
CA LYS A 382 19.29 -9.49 10.78
C LYS A 382 17.77 -9.56 10.71
N SER A 383 17.06 -8.74 11.49
CA SER A 383 15.61 -8.92 11.63
C SER A 383 14.81 -8.39 10.45
N MET A 384 15.00 -7.11 10.06
CA MET A 384 14.17 -6.47 9.03
C MET A 384 14.95 -5.47 8.18
N LEU A 385 14.94 -5.65 6.87
CA LEU A 385 15.52 -4.71 5.91
C LEU A 385 14.40 -3.97 5.17
N LEU A 386 14.58 -2.65 5.01
CA LEU A 386 13.79 -1.82 4.12
C LEU A 386 14.72 -1.18 3.08
N GLY A 387 14.59 -1.58 1.82
CA GLY A 387 15.46 -1.13 0.73
C GLY A 387 16.73 -1.99 0.58
N HIS A 388 16.93 -2.55 -0.62
CA HIS A 388 17.95 -3.56 -0.91
C HIS A 388 19.38 -3.04 -0.76
N SER A 389 19.73 -1.98 -1.48
CA SER A 389 21.08 -1.41 -1.49
C SER A 389 21.08 0.10 -1.66
N ASP A 390 22.20 0.76 -1.39
CA ASP A 390 22.35 2.22 -1.55
C ASP A 390 22.27 2.66 -3.02
N GLY A 391 22.40 1.74 -3.96
CA GLY A 391 22.28 1.99 -5.40
C GLY A 391 20.84 1.94 -5.95
N ASN A 392 19.87 1.44 -5.17
CA ASN A 392 18.51 1.15 -5.64
C ASN A 392 17.56 2.36 -5.65
N GLY A 393 18.06 3.59 -5.50
CA GLY A 393 17.21 4.77 -5.42
C GLY A 393 16.25 4.97 -6.59
N ALA A 394 16.63 4.58 -7.80
CA ALA A 394 15.75 4.66 -8.97
C ALA A 394 14.53 3.73 -8.86
N GLN A 395 14.68 2.58 -8.21
CA GLN A 395 13.66 1.57 -8.02
C GLN A 395 12.83 1.83 -6.77
N ASP A 396 13.47 2.27 -5.68
CA ASP A 396 12.87 2.29 -4.34
C ASP A 396 12.26 3.64 -3.96
N THR A 397 12.74 4.76 -4.54
CA THR A 397 12.23 6.10 -4.20
C THR A 397 10.75 6.25 -4.56
N GLY A 398 9.92 6.63 -3.58
CA GLY A 398 8.46 6.77 -3.75
C GLY A 398 7.67 5.50 -3.45
N TYR A 399 8.35 4.41 -3.18
CA TYR A 399 7.84 3.13 -2.70
C TYR A 399 8.31 2.86 -1.27
N LEU A 400 8.28 1.61 -0.83
CA LEU A 400 8.78 1.13 0.45
C LEU A 400 8.11 1.80 1.67
N ARG A 401 6.78 2.03 1.60
CA ARG A 401 6.00 2.49 2.75
C ARG A 401 5.63 1.32 3.63
N VAL A 402 6.25 1.24 4.81
CA VAL A 402 6.09 0.09 5.71
C VAL A 402 5.79 0.53 7.13
N THR A 403 4.85 -0.16 7.76
CA THR A 403 4.55 -0.03 9.19
C THR A 403 5.11 -1.21 9.97
N TYR A 404 5.81 -0.92 11.06
CA TYR A 404 6.37 -1.90 11.98
C TYR A 404 5.83 -1.63 13.38
N HIS A 405 4.89 -2.46 13.89
CA HIS A 405 4.28 -2.17 15.18
C HIS A 405 4.02 -3.42 16.04
N HIS A 406 4.04 -3.20 17.36
CA HIS A 406 3.80 -4.25 18.34
C HIS A 406 4.67 -5.50 18.13
N ASN A 407 5.84 -5.34 17.53
CA ASN A 407 6.80 -6.42 17.41
C ASN A 407 7.64 -6.53 18.70
N TRP A 408 8.07 -7.74 19.01
CA TRP A 408 9.00 -8.04 20.08
C TRP A 408 10.32 -8.54 19.52
N PHE A 409 11.38 -7.75 19.69
CA PHE A 409 12.75 -8.13 19.35
C PHE A 409 13.38 -8.72 20.61
N ASP A 410 13.42 -10.03 20.68
CA ASP A 410 13.79 -10.85 21.84
C ASP A 410 15.21 -11.37 21.68
N GLY A 411 16.20 -10.57 22.06
CA GLY A 411 17.62 -10.90 21.94
C GLY A 411 18.13 -10.93 20.49
N SER A 412 17.50 -10.16 19.58
CA SER A 412 17.97 -10.05 18.19
C SER A 412 19.13 -9.04 18.08
N ASN A 413 19.89 -9.09 16.96
CA ASN A 413 21.13 -8.33 16.84
C ASN A 413 20.93 -6.99 16.11
N THR A 414 20.55 -6.99 14.81
CA THR A 414 20.52 -5.80 13.96
C THR A 414 19.24 -5.66 13.13
N ARG A 415 19.03 -4.46 12.54
CA ARG A 415 17.97 -4.16 11.56
C ARG A 415 16.55 -4.30 12.13
N HIS A 416 16.09 -3.29 12.89
CA HIS A 416 14.73 -3.31 13.49
C HIS A 416 13.87 -2.06 13.21
N PRO A 417 13.78 -1.52 11.99
CA PRO A 417 14.40 -1.91 10.72
C PRO A 417 15.72 -1.18 10.39
N ARG A 418 16.45 -1.64 9.35
CA ARG A 418 17.42 -0.83 8.62
C ARG A 418 16.74 -0.25 7.37
N VAL A 419 16.71 1.10 7.24
CA VAL A 419 15.88 1.83 6.27
C VAL A 419 16.70 2.49 5.19
N ARG A 420 16.32 2.30 3.91
CA ARG A 420 16.80 3.04 2.74
C ARG A 420 15.62 3.47 1.88
N PHE A 421 15.62 4.69 1.37
CA PHE A 421 14.68 5.30 0.41
C PHE A 421 13.19 5.26 0.78
N GLY A 422 12.77 4.36 1.66
CA GLY A 422 11.38 4.18 2.06
C GLY A 422 10.95 5.05 3.23
N TYR A 423 9.65 5.00 3.52
CA TYR A 423 9.06 5.57 4.73
C TYR A 423 8.69 4.44 5.71
N ALA A 424 9.32 4.44 6.88
CA ALA A 424 9.06 3.49 7.95
C ALA A 424 8.30 4.16 9.10
N HIS A 425 7.10 3.67 9.43
CA HIS A 425 6.42 3.99 10.68
C HIS A 425 6.70 2.90 11.71
N VAL A 426 7.37 3.24 12.81
CA VAL A 426 7.88 2.29 13.82
C VAL A 426 7.27 2.64 15.16
N PHE A 427 6.27 1.87 15.63
CA PHE A 427 5.60 2.23 16.88
C PHE A 427 5.20 1.03 17.75
N ALA A 428 5.11 1.28 19.05
CA ALA A 428 4.68 0.31 20.07
C ALA A 428 5.45 -1.02 20.04
N ASN A 429 6.71 -1.02 19.60
CA ASN A 429 7.57 -2.19 19.62
C ASN A 429 8.29 -2.33 20.97
N TYR A 430 8.57 -3.54 21.38
CA TYR A 430 9.39 -3.87 22.55
C TYR A 430 10.75 -4.41 22.09
N VAL A 431 11.85 -3.79 22.57
CA VAL A 431 13.16 -3.90 21.94
C VAL A 431 14.21 -4.33 22.96
N GLU A 432 14.68 -5.58 22.82
CA GLU A 432 15.84 -6.13 23.51
C GLU A 432 16.82 -6.62 22.44
N VAL A 433 17.82 -5.78 22.11
CA VAL A 433 18.70 -6.03 20.95
C VAL A 433 20.17 -5.90 21.33
N ASP A 434 21.03 -6.64 20.61
CA ASP A 434 22.45 -6.67 20.89
C ASP A 434 23.22 -5.52 20.26
N ASP A 435 22.84 -5.04 19.07
CA ASP A 435 23.53 -3.93 18.44
C ASP A 435 22.63 -2.69 18.38
N TYR A 436 21.96 -2.40 17.28
CA TYR A 436 21.15 -1.19 17.15
C TYR A 436 19.66 -1.50 16.92
N PHE A 437 18.79 -0.58 17.37
CA PHE A 437 17.37 -0.68 17.06
C PHE A 437 17.12 -0.23 15.63
N ILE A 438 17.27 1.05 15.28
CA ILE A 438 16.98 1.57 13.96
C ILE A 438 18.28 1.89 13.19
N GLY A 439 18.46 1.30 12.02
CA GLY A 439 19.54 1.63 11.10
C GLY A 439 19.13 2.72 10.12
N LEU A 440 19.81 3.86 10.17
CA LEU A 440 19.55 5.02 9.29
C LEU A 440 20.42 4.90 8.03
N GLY A 441 19.88 4.33 6.96
CA GLY A 441 20.55 4.15 5.68
C GLY A 441 20.47 5.38 4.79
N LYS A 442 20.32 5.17 3.47
CA LYS A 442 20.35 6.24 2.49
C LYS A 442 18.95 6.70 2.10
N GLY A 443 18.67 8.01 2.15
CA GLY A 443 17.50 8.64 1.55
C GLY A 443 16.14 8.23 2.12
N GLY A 444 16.11 7.58 3.30
CA GLY A 444 14.89 7.11 3.92
C GLY A 444 14.27 8.11 4.88
N GLU A 445 13.08 7.78 5.36
CA GLU A 445 12.32 8.53 6.37
C GLU A 445 11.78 7.58 7.43
N VAL A 446 11.98 7.89 8.71
CA VAL A 446 11.48 7.10 9.83
C VAL A 446 10.67 7.97 10.77
N TYR A 447 9.44 7.56 11.06
CA TYR A 447 8.62 8.14 12.11
C TYR A 447 8.48 7.12 13.24
N ALA A 448 9.12 7.39 14.39
CA ALA A 448 9.20 6.44 15.50
C ALA A 448 8.55 7.01 16.76
N GLU A 449 7.60 6.25 17.34
CA GLU A 449 6.89 6.67 18.54
C GLU A 449 6.44 5.47 19.41
N SER A 450 6.25 5.73 20.69
CA SER A 450 5.72 4.75 21.66
C SER A 450 6.46 3.40 21.72
N ASN A 451 7.73 3.36 21.28
CA ASN A 451 8.56 2.16 21.40
C ASN A 451 9.20 2.06 22.79
N HIS A 452 9.34 0.87 23.31
CA HIS A 452 10.08 0.59 24.55
C HIS A 452 11.42 -0.07 24.24
N VAL A 453 12.50 0.71 24.29
CA VAL A 453 13.85 0.18 24.11
C VAL A 453 14.38 -0.25 25.48
N LYS A 454 14.26 -1.54 25.77
CA LYS A 454 14.70 -2.17 27.02
C LYS A 454 16.22 -2.29 27.09
N SER A 455 16.85 -2.69 25.97
CA SER A 455 18.30 -2.77 25.86
C SER A 455 18.75 -2.65 24.41
N ALA A 456 19.89 -1.98 24.20
CA ALA A 456 20.59 -1.90 22.92
C ALA A 456 22.04 -1.44 23.13
N LYS A 457 22.91 -1.63 22.13
CA LYS A 457 24.20 -0.90 22.10
C LYS A 457 23.93 0.56 21.78
N THR A 458 23.08 0.84 20.77
CA THR A 458 22.65 2.17 20.37
C THR A 458 21.19 2.15 19.88
N ILE A 459 20.44 3.25 20.05
CA ILE A 459 19.06 3.32 19.52
C ILE A 459 19.10 3.49 18.02
N THR A 460 19.96 4.37 17.50
CA THR A 460 20.16 4.53 16.07
C THR A 460 21.61 4.23 15.69
N GLU A 461 21.81 3.57 14.56
CA GLU A 461 23.12 3.44 13.93
C GLU A 461 23.08 4.14 12.57
N ASP A 462 24.08 4.99 12.31
CA ASP A 462 24.13 5.86 11.15
C ASP A 462 24.87 5.19 9.99
N PHE A 463 24.16 4.95 8.90
CA PHE A 463 24.69 4.38 7.65
C PHE A 463 24.47 5.30 6.46
N GLY A 464 23.91 6.50 6.66
CA GLY A 464 23.57 7.42 5.59
C GLY A 464 22.77 8.64 6.05
N ASP A 465 21.91 9.14 5.18
CA ASP A 465 21.18 10.40 5.34
C ASP A 465 19.68 10.24 5.65
N THR A 466 19.24 9.03 6.04
CA THR A 466 17.86 8.78 6.48
C THR A 466 17.48 9.74 7.61
N LYS A 467 16.32 10.38 7.47
CA LYS A 467 15.74 11.28 8.46
C LYS A 467 14.95 10.51 9.50
N LEU A 468 14.92 11.02 10.74
CA LEU A 468 14.19 10.39 11.84
C LEU A 468 13.44 11.43 12.67
N THR A 469 12.13 11.27 12.78
CA THR A 469 11.33 11.84 13.86
C THR A 469 11.19 10.82 14.99
N TRP A 470 11.75 11.14 16.15
CA TRP A 470 11.64 10.38 17.39
C TRP A 470 10.73 11.14 18.34
N THR A 471 9.48 10.73 18.47
CA THR A 471 8.43 11.52 19.13
C THR A 471 7.51 10.66 19.98
N GLY A 472 6.44 11.24 20.51
CA GLY A 472 5.46 10.55 21.31
C GLY A 472 6.03 10.02 22.63
N SER A 473 5.51 8.89 23.11
CA SER A 473 5.91 8.28 24.38
C SER A 473 6.98 7.19 24.22
N ASN A 474 7.93 7.35 23.30
CA ASN A 474 9.08 6.44 23.27
C ASN A 474 9.78 6.40 24.64
N PHE A 475 10.09 5.20 25.09
CA PHE A 475 10.80 4.99 26.35
C PHE A 475 12.12 4.25 26.12
N TYR A 476 13.14 4.64 26.85
CA TYR A 476 14.40 3.90 26.97
C TYR A 476 15.01 4.14 28.35
N ASP A 477 15.61 3.11 28.91
CA ASP A 477 16.48 3.30 30.07
C ASP A 477 17.90 3.60 29.57
N ARG A 478 18.38 4.83 29.81
CA ARG A 478 19.72 5.23 29.40
C ARG A 478 20.80 4.28 29.94
N ALA A 479 20.61 3.70 31.13
CA ALA A 479 21.58 2.79 31.74
C ALA A 479 21.76 1.50 30.94
N THR A 480 20.75 1.11 30.13
CA THR A 480 20.78 -0.10 29.29
C THR A 480 21.21 0.17 27.85
N ILE A 481 21.43 1.44 27.47
CA ILE A 481 22.00 1.80 26.16
C ILE A 481 23.52 1.89 26.30
N ARG A 482 24.23 0.87 25.83
CA ARG A 482 25.68 0.73 26.09
C ARG A 482 26.50 1.91 25.60
N ARG A 483 26.22 2.44 24.40
CA ARG A 483 26.94 3.58 23.83
C ARG A 483 26.69 4.89 24.58
N ALA A 484 25.50 5.06 25.18
CA ALA A 484 25.18 6.21 26.02
C ALA A 484 26.00 6.31 27.30
N ASN A 485 26.56 5.17 27.75
CA ASN A 485 27.41 5.07 28.95
C ASN A 485 28.92 5.16 28.65
N SER A 486 29.32 5.33 27.39
CA SER A 486 30.71 5.54 27.01
C SER A 486 31.18 6.93 27.42
N SER A 487 32.44 7.05 27.88
CA SER A 487 33.02 8.34 28.27
C SER A 487 32.98 9.35 27.11
N GLY A 488 32.46 10.55 27.36
CA GLY A 488 32.33 11.60 26.35
C GLY A 488 31.18 11.44 25.35
N SER A 489 30.35 10.40 25.49
CA SER A 489 29.21 10.18 24.59
C SER A 489 28.16 11.27 24.73
N THR A 490 27.73 11.81 23.60
CA THR A 490 26.58 12.72 23.45
C THR A 490 25.34 11.95 23.01
N MET A 491 24.16 12.57 23.11
CA MET A 491 22.92 11.92 22.68
C MET A 491 22.96 11.53 21.20
N SER A 492 23.51 12.36 20.34
CA SER A 492 23.62 12.11 18.90
C SER A 492 24.47 10.88 18.54
N ASP A 493 25.35 10.44 19.45
CA ASP A 493 26.17 9.23 19.24
C ASP A 493 25.38 7.91 19.34
N TRP A 494 24.16 7.96 19.92
CA TRP A 494 23.34 6.76 20.13
C TRP A 494 21.85 6.96 19.83
N LEU A 495 21.41 8.19 19.60
CA LEU A 495 20.08 8.54 19.09
C LEU A 495 20.17 9.79 18.20
N ARG A 496 20.23 9.60 16.90
CA ARG A 496 20.16 10.69 15.92
C ARG A 496 18.73 10.89 15.48
N ALA A 497 18.13 12.04 15.78
CA ALA A 497 16.80 12.43 15.34
C ALA A 497 16.80 13.91 14.94
N ASP A 498 16.15 14.26 13.83
CA ASP A 498 16.05 15.62 13.29
C ASP A 498 14.63 16.19 13.36
N GLY A 499 13.61 15.36 13.65
CA GLY A 499 12.22 15.77 13.79
C GLY A 499 11.54 16.18 12.48
N SER A 500 12.14 15.89 11.32
CA SER A 500 11.67 16.39 10.02
C SER A 500 10.65 15.50 9.32
N VAL A 501 10.47 14.25 9.77
CA VAL A 501 9.56 13.28 9.13
C VAL A 501 8.15 13.50 9.63
N PRO A 502 7.15 13.69 8.74
CA PRO A 502 5.75 13.85 9.11
C PRO A 502 5.13 12.54 9.61
N PRO A 503 4.02 12.59 10.37
CA PRO A 503 3.30 11.39 10.77
C PRO A 503 2.70 10.64 9.57
N PRO A 504 2.45 9.32 9.69
CA PRO A 504 1.89 8.53 8.60
C PRO A 504 0.45 8.94 8.26
N PRO A 505 0.00 8.71 7.01
CA PRO A 505 -1.27 9.24 6.50
C PRO A 505 -2.49 8.34 6.78
N TYR A 506 -2.47 7.51 7.81
CA TYR A 506 -3.58 6.64 8.19
C TYR A 506 -3.97 6.81 9.66
N ALA A 507 -5.17 6.37 10.02
CA ALA A 507 -5.64 6.39 11.41
C ALA A 507 -5.04 5.22 12.21
N TYR A 508 -4.53 5.50 13.39
CA TYR A 508 -3.97 4.52 14.31
C TYR A 508 -3.98 5.06 15.75
N SER A 509 -3.62 4.21 16.69
CA SER A 509 -3.36 4.61 18.08
C SER A 509 -2.05 3.97 18.50
N ALA A 510 -1.03 4.78 18.71
CA ALA A 510 0.26 4.30 19.17
C ALA A 510 0.25 3.93 20.66
N GLY A 511 -0.67 4.50 21.44
CA GLY A 511 -0.69 4.33 22.89
C GLY A 511 0.56 4.90 23.57
N SER A 512 0.86 4.39 24.77
CA SER A 512 2.13 4.64 25.45
C SER A 512 3.07 3.45 25.29
N ALA A 513 4.39 3.70 25.35
CA ALA A 513 5.39 2.64 25.34
C ALA A 513 5.11 1.65 26.48
N SER A 514 4.92 0.38 26.16
CA SER A 514 4.66 -0.67 27.15
C SER A 514 5.95 -1.15 27.80
N SER A 515 5.97 -1.24 29.12
CA SER A 515 7.11 -1.81 29.86
C SER A 515 7.16 -3.34 29.83
N THR A 516 6.18 -3.98 29.23
CA THR A 516 6.12 -5.42 29.01
C THR A 516 6.02 -5.73 27.53
N PRO A 517 6.61 -6.85 27.06
CA PRO A 517 6.46 -7.26 25.68
C PRO A 517 5.00 -7.33 25.23
N PRO A 518 4.67 -6.96 24.01
CA PRO A 518 3.33 -7.16 23.45
C PRO A 518 3.02 -8.65 23.31
N ALA A 519 1.75 -9.00 23.21
CA ALA A 519 1.33 -10.34 22.80
C ALA A 519 1.73 -10.54 21.33
N ALA A 520 2.93 -11.10 21.10
CA ALA A 520 3.55 -11.21 19.79
C ALA A 520 4.06 -12.63 19.55
N GLY A 521 4.07 -13.04 18.28
CA GLY A 521 4.53 -14.36 17.86
C GLY A 521 3.40 -15.35 17.57
N ALA A 522 3.77 -16.53 17.08
CA ALA A 522 2.84 -17.61 16.77
C ALA A 522 2.19 -18.18 18.03
N GLY A 523 0.93 -18.56 17.94
CA GLY A 523 0.15 -19.15 19.03
C GLY A 523 -0.39 -18.18 20.07
N VAL A 524 -0.23 -16.87 19.88
CA VAL A 524 -0.60 -15.85 20.86
C VAL A 524 -1.87 -15.11 20.42
N GLY A 525 -2.72 -14.74 21.39
CA GLY A 525 -3.83 -13.80 21.17
C GLY A 525 -4.88 -14.19 20.14
N GLY A 526 -5.07 -15.49 19.86
CA GLY A 526 -5.99 -15.93 18.80
C GLY A 526 -5.43 -15.69 17.39
N ALA A 527 -4.11 -15.68 17.26
CA ALA A 527 -3.39 -15.50 16.00
C ALA A 527 -3.75 -16.53 14.93
N ASP A 528 -4.25 -17.73 15.32
CA ASP A 528 -4.77 -18.77 14.43
C ASP A 528 -6.18 -18.49 13.90
N THR A 529 -6.77 -17.36 14.26
CA THR A 529 -8.06 -16.91 13.73
C THR A 529 -7.88 -16.23 12.39
N ILE A 530 -8.67 -16.67 11.39
CA ILE A 530 -8.67 -16.05 10.06
C ILE A 530 -9.18 -14.61 10.17
N PRO A 531 -8.37 -13.59 9.82
CA PRO A 531 -8.84 -12.21 9.84
C PRO A 531 -9.86 -12.01 8.70
N ARG A 532 -11.02 -11.43 9.03
CA ARG A 532 -12.15 -11.23 8.12
C ARG A 532 -12.38 -9.76 7.81
#